data_00cbbbc320b45c3be70f9402715af9cf
#
_entry.id   00cbbbc320b45c3be70f9402715af9cf
#
_cell.length_a   1.000
_cell.length_b   1.000
_cell.length_c   1.000
_cell.angle_alpha   90.00
_cell.angle_beta   90.00
_cell.angle_gamma   90.00
#
_symmetry.space_group_name_H-M   'P 1'
#
loop_
_entity.id
_entity.type
_entity.pdbx_description
1 polymer ?
#
loop_
_entity_poly.entity_id
_entity_poly.type
_entity_poly.pdbx_seq_one_letter_code
_entity_poly.pdbx_strand_id
1 'polypeptide(L)'
;MMCHRSRGPLRAHVIVLMAPMLTMASGCLISWLQFGGGDGHSSNNTSETTLTASNVSSLHRVWQANLGDTADGAPVYLLNASTPSGQMSLVFATTRGGRIVALNEATGAVVWSKTFGPGTCRINNGSTPCYTTSSPAIDPNGQYVYSYGLDGYVHKLAVSDGAETLTGGWPELVTRKGWDEKGSSALSMAKAKNGVTFLYMVTAGYPGDRGDYQGHLVAIDLSTGAQKVYNTLCANQAVHFVAAPGTPDCAEMQSGVWARAGTVYDAANDRLFISTGNGQFDPANHHWGDTVIALHPDGTGADANGDPVDSYTPTNYQQLDTSDQDLGSTLPAILPTPAATNVPNLAVMGGKDARLRLLDLDNLGGHGTGATGGEVGAIIDVPQGGQTLTQPAVWVNPADASTWVFITNDNGTSALKLVVDGAGNPSLALQWSNTTRSTSAVLANNVLYEASGDRVGAYDPLTGANLWQDTTPGSLHWQSPIVVNGTVFMEDSAGHLNAYRR
;
A
#
# COMPACT_ATOMS: atom_id res chain seq x y z
N MET A 1 -1.74 15.73 18.57
CA MET A 1 -2.43 16.80 19.32
C MET A 1 -3.90 16.73 18.91
N MET A 2 -4.77 16.22 19.78
CA MET A 2 -6.20 16.01 19.46
C MET A 2 -6.93 17.36 19.34
N CYS A 3 -7.62 17.57 18.21
CA CYS A 3 -8.56 18.69 18.06
C CYS A 3 -9.86 18.37 18.83
N HIS A 4 -10.07 19.00 19.96
CA HIS A 4 -11.32 18.92 20.72
C HIS A 4 -12.32 19.99 20.25
N ARG A 5 -13.54 19.57 19.90
CA ARG A 5 -14.69 20.46 19.69
C ARG A 5 -15.36 20.76 21.04
N SER A 6 -15.39 22.02 21.45
CA SER A 6 -16.22 22.47 22.57
C SER A 6 -17.55 23.01 22.06
N ARG A 7 -18.67 22.50 22.60
CA ARG A 7 -20.02 23.09 22.48
C ARG A 7 -20.28 23.98 23.70
N GLY A 8 -20.67 25.22 23.48
CA GLY A 8 -21.17 26.13 24.52
C GLY A 8 -22.56 26.67 24.16
N PRO A 9 -23.36 27.15 25.12
CA PRO A 9 -24.81 27.26 25.02
C PRO A 9 -25.35 28.56 24.41
N LEU A 10 -26.54 28.45 23.81
CA LEU A 10 -27.35 29.56 23.24
C LEU A 10 -27.80 30.60 24.28
N ARG A 11 -27.70 31.88 23.97
CA ARG A 11 -28.67 32.90 24.40
C ARG A 11 -28.70 34.10 23.44
N ALA A 12 -29.94 34.38 23.03
CA ALA A 12 -30.65 35.66 22.75
C ALA A 12 -30.07 36.69 21.77
N HIS A 13 -30.83 36.89 20.73
CA HIS A 13 -31.09 37.96 19.77
C HIS A 13 -30.46 39.33 19.97
N VAL A 14 -29.58 39.70 19.01
CA VAL A 14 -29.43 41.04 18.47
C VAL A 14 -29.23 40.92 16.98
N ILE A 15 -30.09 41.57 16.17
CA ILE A 15 -29.92 41.61 14.70
C ILE A 15 -28.80 42.60 14.41
N VAL A 16 -27.61 42.09 14.05
CA VAL A 16 -26.55 42.86 13.44
C VAL A 16 -26.35 42.30 12.03
N LEU A 17 -26.50 43.16 11.05
CA LEU A 17 -26.13 42.86 9.65
C LEU A 17 -24.65 42.48 9.62
N MET A 18 -24.36 41.19 9.56
CA MET A 18 -23.02 40.66 9.33
C MET A 18 -22.83 40.41 7.85
N ALA A 19 -21.82 41.04 7.28
CA ALA A 19 -21.20 40.60 6.04
C ALA A 19 -20.75 39.16 6.19
N PRO A 20 -20.81 38.29 5.12
CA PRO A 20 -20.36 36.92 5.23
C PRO A 20 -18.83 36.92 5.47
N MET A 21 -18.41 36.68 6.70
CA MET A 21 -17.05 36.23 6.96
C MET A 21 -16.91 34.85 6.34
N LEU A 22 -16.19 34.76 5.22
CA LEU A 22 -15.68 33.51 4.69
C LEU A 22 -14.78 32.91 5.79
N THR A 23 -15.30 32.02 6.61
CA THR A 23 -14.46 31.18 7.47
C THR A 23 -13.70 30.24 6.55
N MET A 24 -12.47 30.59 6.21
CA MET A 24 -11.52 29.63 5.68
C MET A 24 -11.38 28.55 6.75
N ALA A 25 -11.94 27.37 6.51
CA ALA A 25 -11.63 26.19 7.28
C ALA A 25 -10.14 25.91 7.05
N SER A 26 -9.29 26.29 7.99
CA SER A 26 -7.88 25.89 7.96
C SER A 26 -7.85 24.41 8.20
N GLY A 27 -7.62 23.62 7.14
CA GLY A 27 -7.35 22.18 7.25
C GLY A 27 -6.15 21.96 8.17
N CYS A 28 -6.18 20.90 8.96
CA CYS A 28 -5.01 20.47 9.71
C CYS A 28 -3.98 19.94 8.71
N LEU A 29 -2.78 20.54 8.69
CA LEU A 29 -1.66 19.99 7.93
C LEU A 29 -1.26 18.64 8.52
N ILE A 30 -0.98 17.67 7.65
CA ILE A 30 -0.66 16.29 8.04
C ILE A 30 0.62 15.80 7.40
N SER A 31 1.16 14.72 7.94
CA SER A 31 2.17 13.87 7.31
C SER A 31 1.50 12.72 6.56
N TRP A 32 2.20 12.17 5.54
CA TRP A 32 1.81 10.96 4.79
C TRP A 32 2.92 9.93 4.96
N LEU A 33 2.77 9.05 5.97
CA LEU A 33 3.89 8.31 6.53
C LEU A 33 4.20 6.98 5.84
N GLN A 34 3.27 6.47 5.02
CA GLN A 34 3.42 5.20 4.30
C GLN A 34 2.53 5.17 3.06
N PHE A 35 2.73 4.19 2.20
CA PHE A 35 1.88 3.93 1.03
C PHE A 35 0.40 3.91 1.44
N GLY A 36 -0.48 4.55 0.64
CA GLY A 36 -1.91 4.58 0.93
C GLY A 36 -2.34 5.32 2.19
N GLY A 37 -1.40 5.96 2.92
CA GLY A 37 -1.63 6.88 4.04
C GLY A 37 -1.75 6.23 5.41
N GLY A 38 -2.70 5.36 5.64
CA GLY A 38 -2.95 4.69 6.93
C GLY A 38 -2.71 3.19 6.89
N ASP A 39 -2.91 2.51 8.00
CA ASP A 39 -2.65 1.08 8.21
C ASP A 39 -3.48 0.18 7.30
N GLY A 40 -4.69 0.62 6.92
CA GLY A 40 -5.59 -0.09 5.99
C GLY A 40 -5.36 0.29 4.52
N HIS A 41 -4.42 1.17 4.21
CA HIS A 41 -4.04 1.59 2.85
C HIS A 41 -5.21 2.01 1.96
N SER A 42 -6.18 2.75 2.52
CA SER A 42 -7.37 3.22 1.78
C SER A 42 -7.06 4.18 0.63
N SER A 43 -5.84 4.74 0.61
CA SER A 43 -5.41 5.76 -0.35
C SER A 43 -6.34 6.98 -0.39
N ASN A 44 -6.89 7.38 0.77
CA ASN A 44 -7.83 8.50 0.88
C ASN A 44 -7.38 9.52 1.92
N ASN A 45 -6.94 10.69 1.46
CA ASN A 45 -6.59 11.81 2.33
C ASN A 45 -7.82 12.67 2.64
N THR A 46 -8.47 12.36 3.75
CA THR A 46 -9.64 13.12 4.25
C THR A 46 -9.28 14.45 4.90
N SER A 47 -7.98 14.72 5.12
CA SER A 47 -7.47 15.96 5.73
C SER A 47 -7.05 17.00 4.70
N GLU A 48 -6.96 16.65 3.41
CA GLU A 48 -6.70 17.61 2.34
C GLU A 48 -7.88 18.58 2.19
N THR A 49 -7.60 19.87 2.15
CA THR A 49 -8.63 20.91 2.03
C THR A 49 -8.25 22.00 1.04
N THR A 50 -7.00 22.01 0.58
CA THR A 50 -6.45 23.06 -0.29
C THR A 50 -6.79 22.80 -1.76
N LEU A 51 -6.59 21.56 -2.21
CA LEU A 51 -6.94 21.13 -3.56
C LEU A 51 -8.40 20.66 -3.58
N THR A 52 -9.18 21.20 -4.52
CA THR A 52 -10.61 20.93 -4.68
C THR A 52 -10.93 20.70 -6.15
N ALA A 53 -12.06 20.08 -6.47
CA ALA A 53 -12.52 19.92 -7.86
C ALA A 53 -12.61 21.27 -8.62
N SER A 54 -12.90 22.37 -7.92
CA SER A 54 -13.01 23.70 -8.53
C SER A 54 -11.67 24.40 -8.82
N ASN A 55 -10.57 23.97 -8.20
CA ASN A 55 -9.29 24.65 -8.32
C ASN A 55 -8.15 23.76 -8.85
N VAL A 56 -8.33 22.45 -8.89
CA VAL A 56 -7.29 21.51 -9.32
C VAL A 56 -6.83 21.75 -10.76
N SER A 57 -7.68 22.34 -11.60
CA SER A 57 -7.33 22.72 -12.99
C SER A 57 -6.17 23.75 -13.08
N SER A 58 -5.83 24.44 -12.00
CA SER A 58 -4.70 25.38 -11.95
C SER A 58 -3.38 24.76 -11.49
N LEU A 59 -3.35 23.44 -11.23
CA LEU A 59 -2.11 22.74 -10.89
C LEU A 59 -1.06 22.89 -11.99
N HIS A 60 0.15 23.17 -11.58
CA HIS A 60 1.32 23.19 -12.45
C HIS A 60 2.53 22.64 -11.70
N ARG A 61 3.52 22.12 -12.43
CA ARG A 61 4.74 21.59 -11.82
C ARG A 61 5.59 22.76 -11.29
N VAL A 62 5.78 22.79 -9.97
CA VAL A 62 6.58 23.83 -9.29
C VAL A 62 8.05 23.50 -9.21
N TRP A 63 8.38 22.19 -9.15
CA TRP A 63 9.75 21.70 -9.27
C TRP A 63 9.78 20.22 -9.70
N GLN A 64 10.92 19.84 -10.21
CA GLN A 64 11.29 18.46 -10.53
C GLN A 64 12.69 18.18 -9.98
N ALA A 65 12.85 17.15 -9.19
CA ALA A 65 14.12 16.74 -8.62
C ALA A 65 14.63 15.44 -9.27
N ASN A 66 15.91 15.37 -9.58
CA ASN A 66 16.56 14.17 -10.10
C ASN A 66 16.99 13.28 -8.94
N LEU A 67 16.48 12.05 -8.89
CA LEU A 67 16.76 11.05 -7.88
C LEU A 67 18.00 10.20 -8.20
N GLY A 68 18.50 10.28 -9.44
CA GLY A 68 19.70 9.61 -9.92
C GLY A 68 19.49 8.19 -10.45
N ASP A 69 18.29 7.63 -10.33
CA ASP A 69 17.88 6.32 -10.85
C ASP A 69 16.36 6.25 -10.90
N THR A 70 15.81 5.29 -11.67
CA THR A 70 14.37 5.03 -11.76
C THR A 70 13.74 4.93 -10.37
N ALA A 71 12.69 5.69 -10.13
CA ALA A 71 11.83 5.58 -8.97
C ALA A 71 10.51 4.90 -9.38
N ASP A 72 10.15 3.82 -8.71
CA ASP A 72 9.02 2.95 -9.10
C ASP A 72 8.14 2.60 -7.88
N GLY A 73 8.10 3.49 -6.90
CA GLY A 73 7.35 3.37 -5.66
C GLY A 73 6.31 4.48 -5.50
N ALA A 74 6.02 4.78 -4.25
CA ALA A 74 5.27 5.96 -3.81
C ALA A 74 6.11 6.72 -2.79
N PRO A 75 6.22 8.05 -2.90
CA PRO A 75 6.93 8.82 -1.90
C PRO A 75 6.15 8.88 -0.58
N VAL A 76 6.85 9.23 0.51
CA VAL A 76 6.24 9.57 1.80
C VAL A 76 6.62 10.97 2.21
N TYR A 77 5.77 11.58 3.03
CA TYR A 77 5.90 13.01 3.39
C TYR A 77 5.88 13.20 4.91
N LEU A 78 6.82 13.98 5.42
CA LEU A 78 6.87 14.40 6.82
C LEU A 78 6.77 15.91 6.94
N LEU A 79 5.74 16.35 7.66
CA LEU A 79 5.54 17.76 8.00
C LEU A 79 6.51 18.19 9.10
N ASN A 80 7.16 19.34 8.91
CA ASN A 80 7.98 20.02 9.92
C ASN A 80 9.05 19.14 10.59
N ALA A 81 9.79 18.38 9.78
CA ALA A 81 10.94 17.62 10.26
C ALA A 81 12.02 18.54 10.85
N SER A 82 12.62 18.14 11.96
CA SER A 82 13.79 18.81 12.53
C SER A 82 15.05 18.35 11.80
N THR A 83 15.77 19.27 11.17
CA THR A 83 17.04 19.00 10.48
C THR A 83 18.16 19.89 10.98
N PRO A 84 19.43 19.60 10.69
CA PRO A 84 20.54 20.49 11.03
C PRO A 84 20.42 21.91 10.44
N SER A 85 19.65 22.06 9.35
CA SER A 85 19.38 23.35 8.70
C SER A 85 18.10 24.05 9.22
N GLY A 86 17.48 23.54 10.28
CA GLY A 86 16.24 24.03 10.86
C GLY A 86 15.03 23.14 10.53
N GLN A 87 13.84 23.61 10.88
CA GLN A 87 12.60 22.89 10.58
C GLN A 87 12.23 23.06 9.11
N MET A 88 11.90 21.93 8.46
CA MET A 88 11.39 21.90 7.09
C MET A 88 10.55 20.64 6.86
N SER A 89 9.59 20.70 5.95
CA SER A 89 8.89 19.50 5.52
C SER A 89 9.75 18.72 4.51
N LEU A 90 9.74 17.40 4.62
CA LEU A 90 10.55 16.50 3.79
C LEU A 90 9.67 15.55 3.01
N VAL A 91 10.12 15.23 1.79
CA VAL A 91 9.60 14.13 0.97
C VAL A 91 10.70 13.10 0.81
N PHE A 92 10.37 11.82 1.01
CA PHE A 92 11.30 10.72 0.84
C PHE A 92 10.87 9.86 -0.34
N ALA A 93 11.81 9.57 -1.20
CA ALA A 93 11.64 8.75 -2.39
C ALA A 93 12.68 7.63 -2.41
N THR A 94 12.32 6.46 -2.93
CA THR A 94 13.22 5.33 -3.13
C THR A 94 13.40 5.04 -4.61
N THR A 95 14.57 4.56 -4.99
CA THR A 95 14.87 4.18 -6.37
C THR A 95 15.07 2.67 -6.52
N ARG A 96 14.98 2.19 -7.74
CA ARG A 96 15.16 0.77 -8.06
C ARG A 96 16.54 0.24 -7.65
N GLY A 97 17.57 1.08 -7.64
CA GLY A 97 18.92 0.74 -7.21
C GLY A 97 19.14 0.73 -5.70
N GLY A 98 18.10 0.77 -4.88
CA GLY A 98 18.22 0.73 -3.41
C GLY A 98 18.69 2.06 -2.80
N ARG A 99 18.50 3.18 -3.50
CA ARG A 99 18.76 4.51 -2.98
C ARG A 99 17.51 5.11 -2.36
N ILE A 100 17.63 5.70 -1.17
CA ILE A 100 16.64 6.58 -0.55
C ILE A 100 17.16 8.03 -0.60
N VAL A 101 16.27 8.96 -0.92
CA VAL A 101 16.55 10.40 -1.04
C VAL A 101 15.54 11.17 -0.21
N ALA A 102 16.03 12.04 0.69
CA ALA A 102 15.23 13.04 1.39
C ALA A 102 15.35 14.37 0.67
N LEU A 103 14.21 14.97 0.34
CA LEU A 103 14.13 16.24 -0.38
C LEU A 103 13.38 17.28 0.44
N ASN A 104 13.81 18.53 0.35
CA ASN A 104 13.05 19.65 0.86
C ASN A 104 11.76 19.81 0.06
N GLU A 105 10.64 19.73 0.72
CA GLU A 105 9.30 19.76 0.11
C GLU A 105 9.05 21.06 -0.68
N ALA A 106 9.53 22.19 -0.17
CA ALA A 106 9.30 23.50 -0.80
C ALA A 106 10.07 23.69 -2.11
N THR A 107 11.25 23.08 -2.25
CA THR A 107 12.22 23.41 -3.32
C THR A 107 12.63 22.21 -4.18
N GLY A 108 12.39 20.96 -3.73
CA GLY A 108 12.92 19.76 -4.36
C GLY A 108 14.43 19.56 -4.15
N ALA A 109 15.10 20.40 -3.37
CA ALA A 109 16.52 20.25 -3.11
C ALA A 109 16.80 19.00 -2.24
N VAL A 110 17.81 18.22 -2.62
CA VAL A 110 18.22 17.05 -1.84
C VAL A 110 18.81 17.51 -0.51
N VAL A 111 18.26 17.01 0.60
CA VAL A 111 18.78 17.26 1.96
C VAL A 111 19.83 16.21 2.30
N TRP A 112 19.53 14.94 2.04
CA TRP A 112 20.47 13.84 2.16
C TRP A 112 20.02 12.65 1.28
N SER A 113 20.92 11.71 1.06
CA SER A 113 20.62 10.44 0.40
C SER A 113 21.53 9.32 0.86
N LYS A 114 21.06 8.08 0.82
CA LYS A 114 21.79 6.86 1.12
C LYS A 114 21.52 5.81 0.04
N THR A 115 22.46 4.89 -0.15
CA THR A 115 22.30 3.76 -1.08
C THR A 115 22.75 2.49 -0.38
N PHE A 116 21.93 1.44 -0.44
CA PHE A 116 22.15 0.15 0.20
C PHE A 116 22.15 -0.97 -0.84
N GLY A 117 23.30 -1.56 -1.01
CA GLY A 117 23.56 -2.56 -2.04
C GLY A 117 24.02 -1.95 -3.37
N PRO A 118 24.55 -2.65 -4.31
CA PRO A 118 23.83 -3.63 -5.10
C PRO A 118 24.20 -5.05 -4.72
N GLY A 119 23.22 -5.90 -4.47
CA GLY A 119 23.43 -7.34 -4.42
C GLY A 119 23.73 -7.90 -5.83
N THR A 120 24.19 -9.14 -5.88
CA THR A 120 24.26 -9.89 -7.13
C THR A 120 22.95 -10.65 -7.30
N CYS A 121 22.24 -10.45 -8.42
CA CYS A 121 20.98 -11.10 -8.69
C CYS A 121 21.09 -12.14 -9.78
N ARG A 122 20.26 -13.18 -9.72
CA ARG A 122 20.16 -14.25 -10.72
C ARG A 122 18.94 -14.12 -11.62
N ILE A 123 18.47 -12.89 -11.86
CA ILE A 123 17.31 -12.67 -12.73
C ILE A 123 17.61 -13.25 -14.13
N ASN A 124 16.77 -14.12 -14.63
CA ASN A 124 16.81 -14.64 -16.01
C ASN A 124 18.21 -15.11 -16.46
N ASN A 125 18.93 -15.89 -15.65
CA ASN A 125 20.29 -16.38 -15.85
C ASN A 125 21.42 -15.45 -15.42
N GLY A 126 21.18 -14.49 -14.51
CA GLY A 126 22.25 -13.82 -13.77
C GLY A 126 22.81 -12.56 -14.41
N SER A 127 22.13 -11.97 -15.39
CA SER A 127 22.67 -10.81 -16.11
C SER A 127 21.99 -9.47 -15.82
N THR A 128 20.90 -9.46 -15.06
CA THR A 128 20.18 -8.23 -14.72
C THR A 128 20.53 -7.77 -13.32
N PRO A 129 20.83 -6.47 -13.07
CA PRO A 129 21.10 -5.99 -11.72
C PRO A 129 19.88 -6.16 -10.81
N CYS A 130 20.11 -6.35 -9.51
CA CYS A 130 19.07 -6.33 -8.49
C CYS A 130 18.31 -5.01 -8.53
N TYR A 131 17.02 -5.07 -8.23
CA TYR A 131 16.21 -3.89 -8.11
C TYR A 131 15.06 -4.10 -7.10
N THR A 132 14.54 -3.01 -6.60
CA THR A 132 13.34 -2.97 -5.77
C THR A 132 12.34 -1.97 -6.32
N THR A 133 11.06 -2.17 -6.00
CA THR A 133 9.97 -1.21 -6.22
C THR A 133 9.33 -0.81 -4.89
N SER A 134 10.04 -1.10 -3.78
CA SER A 134 9.57 -0.83 -2.43
C SER A 134 9.46 0.67 -2.16
N SER A 135 8.39 1.07 -1.49
CA SER A 135 8.20 2.43 -0.98
C SER A 135 8.69 2.51 0.47
N PRO A 136 9.23 3.66 0.91
CA PRO A 136 9.68 3.83 2.28
C PRO A 136 8.51 4.03 3.24
N ALA A 137 8.79 3.99 4.56
CA ALA A 137 7.83 4.35 5.60
C ALA A 137 8.51 5.19 6.68
N ILE A 138 7.76 6.09 7.33
CA ILE A 138 8.23 6.99 8.40
C ILE A 138 7.56 6.59 9.70
N ASP A 139 8.33 6.50 10.80
CA ASP A 139 7.77 6.18 12.10
C ASP A 139 6.73 7.21 12.57
N PRO A 140 5.75 6.81 13.40
CA PRO A 140 4.68 7.71 13.83
C PRO A 140 5.16 8.98 14.58
N ASN A 141 6.37 8.95 15.12
CA ASN A 141 6.97 10.10 15.82
C ASN A 141 7.76 11.03 14.87
N GLY A 142 7.93 10.63 13.60
CA GLY A 142 8.67 11.40 12.58
C GLY A 142 10.16 11.51 12.87
N GLN A 143 10.74 10.55 13.58
CA GLN A 143 12.18 10.54 13.91
C GLN A 143 13.00 9.72 12.92
N TYR A 144 12.43 8.63 12.41
CA TYR A 144 13.11 7.69 11.52
C TYR A 144 12.31 7.44 10.26
N VAL A 145 13.01 7.22 9.17
CA VAL A 145 12.49 6.68 7.93
C VAL A 145 13.14 5.31 7.68
N TYR A 146 12.33 4.37 7.19
CA TYR A 146 12.76 3.01 6.90
C TYR A 146 12.78 2.78 5.40
N SER A 147 13.80 2.05 4.93
CA SER A 147 13.98 1.73 3.51
C SER A 147 14.53 0.32 3.35
N TYR A 148 13.99 -0.43 2.41
CA TYR A 148 14.55 -1.71 2.01
C TYR A 148 15.78 -1.50 1.12
N GLY A 149 16.88 -2.20 1.45
CA GLY A 149 18.13 -2.22 0.71
C GLY A 149 18.29 -3.47 -0.16
N LEU A 150 19.02 -3.35 -1.26
CA LEU A 150 19.35 -4.49 -2.14
C LEU A 150 20.37 -5.46 -1.52
N ASP A 151 20.87 -5.16 -0.33
CA ASP A 151 21.66 -6.06 0.51
C ASP A 151 20.81 -7.04 1.32
N GLY A 152 19.47 -6.94 1.21
CA GLY A 152 18.53 -7.83 1.87
C GLY A 152 18.09 -7.37 3.26
N TYR A 153 18.33 -6.11 3.63
CA TYR A 153 17.98 -5.56 4.93
C TYR A 153 16.99 -4.40 4.81
N VAL A 154 16.27 -4.16 5.89
CA VAL A 154 15.58 -2.88 6.15
C VAL A 154 16.47 -2.02 7.02
N HIS A 155 16.74 -0.80 6.55
CA HIS A 155 17.56 0.21 7.20
C HIS A 155 16.73 1.23 7.95
N LYS A 156 17.16 1.61 9.15
CA LYS A 156 16.56 2.64 9.99
C LYS A 156 17.42 3.89 9.95
N LEU A 157 16.89 4.96 9.38
CA LEU A 157 17.63 6.20 9.11
C LEU A 157 17.00 7.36 9.86
N ALA A 158 17.82 8.18 10.51
CA ALA A 158 17.34 9.42 11.09
C ALA A 158 16.77 10.34 9.99
N VAL A 159 15.56 10.85 10.19
CA VAL A 159 14.91 11.77 9.25
C VAL A 159 15.75 13.01 9.03
N SER A 160 16.44 13.49 10.07
CA SER A 160 17.18 14.75 10.08
C SER A 160 18.33 14.82 9.07
N ASP A 161 19.10 13.74 8.94
CA ASP A 161 20.39 13.73 8.22
C ASP A 161 20.73 12.40 7.54
N GLY A 162 19.83 11.42 7.64
CA GLY A 162 20.05 10.08 7.10
C GLY A 162 21.06 9.24 7.87
N ALA A 163 21.43 9.60 9.10
CA ALA A 163 22.30 8.78 9.93
C ALA A 163 21.64 7.42 10.19
N GLU A 164 22.38 6.35 9.91
CA GLU A 164 21.87 5.00 10.07
C GLU A 164 22.02 4.51 11.51
N THR A 165 20.97 3.84 12.01
CA THR A 165 21.01 3.15 13.30
C THR A 165 21.65 1.77 13.11
N LEU A 166 22.73 1.47 13.85
CA LEU A 166 23.47 0.21 13.79
C LEU A 166 23.44 -0.56 15.13
N THR A 167 22.38 -0.35 15.92
CA THR A 167 22.22 -0.96 17.25
C THR A 167 20.78 -1.43 17.44
N GLY A 168 20.53 -2.31 18.43
CA GLY A 168 19.18 -2.78 18.77
C GLY A 168 18.54 -3.60 17.63
N GLY A 169 19.28 -4.45 16.96
CA GLY A 169 18.83 -5.30 15.86
C GLY A 169 19.04 -4.68 14.47
N TRP A 170 19.14 -3.36 14.38
CA TRP A 170 19.24 -2.66 13.10
C TRP A 170 20.65 -2.72 12.46
N PRO A 171 20.74 -2.81 11.11
CA PRO A 171 19.64 -3.02 10.15
C PRO A 171 19.02 -4.42 10.28
N GLU A 172 17.72 -4.52 9.99
CA GLU A 172 16.95 -5.74 10.17
C GLU A 172 17.02 -6.62 8.91
N LEU A 173 17.41 -7.89 9.09
CA LEU A 173 17.49 -8.85 8.00
C LEU A 173 16.09 -9.15 7.46
N VAL A 174 15.92 -9.08 6.15
CA VAL A 174 14.68 -9.46 5.45
C VAL A 174 14.86 -10.77 4.71
N THR A 175 15.94 -10.90 3.94
CA THR A 175 16.21 -12.13 3.19
C THR A 175 17.70 -12.47 3.17
N ARG A 176 18.02 -13.76 3.22
CA ARG A 176 19.36 -14.28 3.00
C ARG A 176 19.61 -14.64 1.53
N LYS A 177 18.58 -14.51 0.68
CA LYS A 177 18.58 -14.91 -0.73
C LYS A 177 18.34 -13.71 -1.65
N GLY A 178 18.94 -12.55 -1.35
CA GLY A 178 18.71 -11.29 -2.07
C GLY A 178 18.95 -11.34 -3.59
N TRP A 179 19.56 -12.42 -4.11
CA TRP A 179 19.69 -12.70 -5.54
C TRP A 179 18.47 -13.42 -6.15
N ASP A 180 17.65 -14.10 -5.35
CA ASP A 180 16.43 -14.79 -5.76
C ASP A 180 15.17 -14.10 -5.22
N GLU A 181 15.27 -13.42 -4.07
CA GLU A 181 14.18 -12.73 -3.38
C GLU A 181 14.43 -11.23 -3.26
N LYS A 182 13.37 -10.47 -3.25
CA LYS A 182 13.42 -9.02 -3.02
C LYS A 182 12.17 -8.51 -2.32
N GLY A 183 12.31 -7.38 -1.66
CA GLY A 183 11.18 -6.53 -1.33
C GLY A 183 10.66 -5.80 -2.56
N SER A 184 9.41 -6.01 -2.94
CA SER A 184 8.74 -5.32 -4.05
C SER A 184 7.66 -4.38 -3.57
N SER A 185 7.05 -4.70 -2.44
CA SER A 185 5.94 -3.98 -1.83
C SER A 185 6.43 -2.77 -1.02
N ALA A 186 5.51 -1.87 -0.68
CA ALA A 186 5.79 -0.82 0.28
C ALA A 186 6.11 -1.41 1.66
N LEU A 187 7.00 -0.76 2.42
CA LEU A 187 7.03 -0.95 3.86
C LEU A 187 5.72 -0.41 4.44
N SER A 188 5.14 -1.14 5.36
CA SER A 188 3.92 -0.74 6.05
C SER A 188 4.10 -0.81 7.57
N MET A 189 3.29 -0.06 8.29
CA MET A 189 3.31 -0.02 9.75
C MET A 189 1.90 -0.05 10.29
N ALA A 190 1.74 -0.69 11.45
CA ALA A 190 0.51 -0.61 12.20
C ALA A 190 0.77 -0.60 13.69
N LYS A 191 -0.11 0.08 14.44
CA LYS A 191 -0.13 0.03 15.88
C LYS A 191 -1.18 -0.97 16.34
N ALA A 192 -0.73 -2.11 16.85
CA ALA A 192 -1.58 -3.16 17.39
C ALA A 192 -2.38 -2.68 18.63
N LYS A 193 -3.47 -3.36 18.96
CA LYS A 193 -4.31 -3.04 20.12
C LYS A 193 -3.55 -3.12 21.46
N ASN A 194 -2.50 -3.93 21.54
CA ASN A 194 -1.62 -3.99 22.71
C ASN A 194 -0.69 -2.77 22.86
N GLY A 195 -0.72 -1.84 21.89
CA GLY A 195 0.04 -0.59 21.89
C GLY A 195 1.41 -0.68 21.21
N VAL A 196 1.86 -1.85 20.80
CA VAL A 196 3.11 -2.04 20.06
C VAL A 196 2.92 -1.57 18.60
N THR A 197 3.90 -0.85 18.08
CA THR A 197 3.94 -0.48 16.66
C THR A 197 4.92 -1.41 15.95
N PHE A 198 4.42 -2.09 14.92
CA PHE A 198 5.21 -2.97 14.07
C PHE A 198 5.48 -2.31 12.72
N LEU A 199 6.67 -2.57 12.18
CA LEU A 199 7.04 -2.34 10.80
C LEU A 199 7.02 -3.69 10.08
N TYR A 200 6.45 -3.71 8.88
CA TYR A 200 6.32 -4.92 8.07
C TYR A 200 7.08 -4.78 6.75
N MET A 201 7.76 -5.85 6.39
CA MET A 201 8.35 -6.03 5.07
C MET A 201 8.02 -7.41 4.54
N VAL A 202 7.70 -7.50 3.26
CA VAL A 202 7.33 -8.77 2.60
C VAL A 202 8.23 -9.02 1.39
N THR A 203 8.39 -10.29 1.02
CA THR A 203 9.25 -10.69 -0.09
C THR A 203 8.52 -11.46 -1.16
N ALA A 204 9.08 -11.37 -2.37
CA ALA A 204 8.72 -12.16 -3.53
C ALA A 204 9.96 -12.42 -4.40
N GLY A 205 9.79 -13.26 -5.39
CA GLY A 205 10.79 -13.47 -6.43
C GLY A 205 10.98 -12.28 -7.36
N TYR A 206 11.96 -12.36 -8.22
CA TYR A 206 12.09 -11.50 -9.38
C TYR A 206 11.15 -11.99 -10.50
N PRO A 207 10.76 -11.11 -11.46
CA PRO A 207 9.85 -11.50 -12.54
C PRO A 207 10.30 -12.76 -13.28
N GLY A 208 9.34 -13.64 -13.55
CA GLY A 208 9.55 -14.91 -14.25
C GLY A 208 9.78 -16.11 -13.33
N ASP A 209 9.51 -15.97 -12.02
CA ASP A 209 9.44 -17.04 -11.01
C ASP A 209 10.63 -17.99 -11.02
N ARG A 210 11.83 -17.41 -11.15
CA ARG A 210 13.07 -18.19 -11.21
C ARG A 210 13.86 -18.05 -9.93
N GLY A 211 14.53 -19.16 -9.61
CA GLY A 211 15.37 -19.23 -8.42
C GLY A 211 14.65 -19.87 -7.25
N ASP A 212 15.37 -20.03 -6.18
CA ASP A 212 14.89 -20.62 -4.94
C ASP A 212 14.32 -19.50 -4.03
N TYR A 213 13.17 -18.94 -4.39
CA TYR A 213 12.51 -17.92 -3.57
C TYR A 213 11.26 -18.46 -2.89
N GLN A 214 10.99 -17.95 -1.71
CA GLN A 214 9.72 -18.12 -0.99
C GLN A 214 9.20 -16.74 -0.55
N GLY A 215 7.88 -16.58 -0.59
CA GLY A 215 7.25 -15.42 0.02
C GLY A 215 7.38 -15.49 1.54
N HIS A 216 7.71 -14.36 2.18
CA HIS A 216 7.65 -14.25 3.62
C HIS A 216 7.35 -12.83 4.08
N LEU A 217 6.90 -12.74 5.33
CA LEU A 217 6.69 -11.50 6.07
C LEU A 217 7.72 -11.41 7.19
N VAL A 218 8.36 -10.25 7.33
CA VAL A 218 9.14 -9.86 8.51
C VAL A 218 8.37 -8.79 9.26
N ALA A 219 7.99 -9.08 10.51
CA ALA A 219 7.33 -8.14 11.41
C ALA A 219 8.34 -7.68 12.48
N ILE A 220 8.61 -6.39 12.57
CA ILE A 220 9.65 -5.78 13.41
C ILE A 220 8.97 -4.87 14.45
N ASP A 221 9.16 -5.17 15.74
CA ASP A 221 8.76 -4.27 16.83
C ASP A 221 9.65 -3.02 16.81
N LEU A 222 9.09 -1.87 16.51
CA LEU A 222 9.84 -0.61 16.39
C LEU A 222 10.49 -0.15 17.70
N SER A 223 9.99 -0.62 18.85
CA SER A 223 10.50 -0.21 20.16
C SER A 223 11.74 -1.00 20.58
N THR A 224 11.83 -2.26 20.15
CA THR A 224 12.89 -3.18 20.57
C THR A 224 13.83 -3.59 19.45
N GLY A 225 13.40 -3.51 18.18
CA GLY A 225 14.07 -4.10 17.03
C GLY A 225 13.93 -5.62 16.97
N ALA A 226 13.12 -6.23 17.81
CA ALA A 226 12.86 -7.67 17.74
C ALA A 226 11.98 -7.97 16.51
N GLN A 227 12.37 -9.00 15.76
CA GLN A 227 11.63 -9.40 14.56
C GLN A 227 11.06 -10.83 14.67
N LYS A 228 9.99 -11.08 13.94
CA LYS A 228 9.43 -12.39 13.67
C LYS A 228 9.30 -12.58 12.15
N VAL A 229 9.47 -13.83 11.72
CA VAL A 229 9.37 -14.21 10.31
C VAL A 229 8.20 -15.18 10.16
N TYR A 230 7.34 -14.91 9.19
CA TYR A 230 6.29 -15.81 8.75
C TYR A 230 6.56 -16.21 7.30
N ASN A 231 6.75 -17.50 7.04
CA ASN A 231 6.96 -18.06 5.71
C ASN A 231 5.63 -18.51 5.12
N THR A 232 5.36 -18.18 3.86
CA THR A 232 4.13 -18.56 3.16
C THR A 232 4.14 -20.01 2.72
N LEU A 233 5.34 -20.59 2.53
CA LEU A 233 5.57 -22.02 2.32
C LEU A 233 6.39 -22.54 3.50
N CYS A 234 6.16 -23.79 3.93
CA CYS A 234 6.76 -24.34 5.14
C CYS A 234 6.53 -23.43 6.36
N ALA A 235 5.31 -22.95 6.57
CA ALA A 235 4.96 -21.92 7.58
C ALA A 235 5.22 -22.38 9.02
N ASN A 236 5.41 -23.69 9.25
CA ASN A 236 5.88 -24.27 10.51
C ASN A 236 7.34 -23.93 10.84
N GLN A 237 8.05 -23.19 9.99
CA GLN A 237 9.43 -22.75 10.18
C GLN A 237 9.49 -21.22 10.22
N ALA A 238 9.62 -20.64 11.41
CA ALA A 238 9.70 -19.18 11.61
C ALA A 238 11.15 -18.68 11.49
N VAL A 239 11.81 -18.94 10.36
CA VAL A 239 13.22 -18.62 10.10
C VAL A 239 13.40 -17.97 8.74
N HIS A 240 14.49 -17.22 8.57
CA HIS A 240 14.94 -16.82 7.25
C HIS A 240 15.57 -18.02 6.53
N PHE A 241 14.97 -18.44 5.44
CA PHE A 241 15.52 -19.52 4.63
C PHE A 241 16.89 -19.15 4.04
N VAL A 242 17.79 -20.12 4.01
CA VAL A 242 19.11 -19.93 3.42
C VAL A 242 19.09 -20.24 1.92
N ALA A 243 20.04 -19.67 1.21
CA ALA A 243 20.22 -19.99 -0.19
C ALA A 243 20.58 -21.47 -0.39
N ALA A 244 19.96 -22.14 -1.33
CA ALA A 244 20.48 -23.40 -1.85
C ALA A 244 21.91 -23.17 -2.43
N PRO A 245 22.89 -24.06 -2.22
CA PRO A 245 22.82 -25.45 -2.63
C PRO A 245 23.00 -26.42 -1.44
N GLY A 246 22.32 -27.52 -1.50
CA GLY A 246 22.32 -28.57 -0.50
C GLY A 246 20.92 -29.07 -0.25
N THR A 247 20.59 -29.41 0.97
CA THR A 247 19.20 -29.67 1.35
C THR A 247 18.53 -28.31 1.59
N PRO A 248 17.51 -27.90 0.81
CA PRO A 248 16.82 -26.63 1.03
C PRO A 248 16.07 -26.66 2.37
N ASP A 249 15.96 -25.52 3.03
CA ASP A 249 15.20 -25.37 4.27
C ASP A 249 13.70 -25.62 4.05
N CYS A 250 13.21 -25.31 2.86
CA CYS A 250 11.87 -25.64 2.36
C CYS A 250 12.01 -26.20 0.94
N ALA A 251 11.36 -27.32 0.66
CA ALA A 251 11.43 -27.97 -0.65
C ALA A 251 10.61 -27.23 -1.72
N GLU A 252 9.58 -26.49 -1.28
CA GLU A 252 8.68 -25.75 -2.14
C GLU A 252 9.19 -24.32 -2.38
N MET A 253 8.87 -23.79 -3.55
CA MET A 253 9.28 -22.44 -4.00
C MET A 253 8.07 -21.63 -4.43
N GLN A 254 8.22 -20.30 -4.59
CA GLN A 254 7.20 -19.34 -5.02
C GLN A 254 6.36 -18.81 -3.85
N SER A 255 5.04 -18.69 -4.01
CA SER A 255 4.11 -18.10 -3.03
C SER A 255 4.54 -16.70 -2.56
N GLY A 256 5.01 -15.87 -3.50
CA GLY A 256 5.53 -14.54 -3.22
C GLY A 256 4.47 -13.58 -2.69
N VAL A 257 4.85 -12.69 -1.76
CA VAL A 257 4.01 -11.59 -1.28
C VAL A 257 4.51 -10.30 -1.94
N TRP A 258 3.75 -9.78 -2.93
CA TRP A 258 4.22 -8.69 -3.77
C TRP A 258 3.20 -7.59 -4.08
N ALA A 259 2.00 -7.68 -3.52
CA ALA A 259 1.00 -6.61 -3.63
C ALA A 259 1.57 -5.26 -3.17
N ARG A 260 1.20 -4.17 -3.86
CA ARG A 260 1.81 -2.84 -3.68
C ARG A 260 1.82 -2.33 -2.24
N ALA A 261 0.76 -2.55 -1.48
CA ALA A 261 0.63 -2.10 -0.10
C ALA A 261 1.50 -2.89 0.91
N GLY A 262 1.98 -4.08 0.55
CA GLY A 262 2.77 -4.95 1.42
C GLY A 262 1.92 -5.74 2.39
N THR A 263 1.32 -5.09 3.37
CA THR A 263 0.36 -5.68 4.32
C THR A 263 -0.84 -4.73 4.48
N VAL A 264 -1.97 -5.25 4.95
CA VAL A 264 -3.12 -4.46 5.39
C VAL A 264 -3.44 -4.82 6.83
N TYR A 265 -3.56 -3.82 7.70
CA TYR A 265 -3.94 -4.04 9.08
C TYR A 265 -5.41 -3.64 9.30
N ASP A 266 -6.18 -4.59 9.82
CA ASP A 266 -7.54 -4.37 10.30
C ASP A 266 -7.54 -4.02 11.79
N ALA A 267 -7.71 -2.75 12.08
CA ALA A 267 -7.77 -2.24 13.45
C ALA A 267 -9.04 -2.70 14.20
N ALA A 268 -10.10 -3.11 13.51
CA ALA A 268 -11.32 -3.60 14.14
C ALA A 268 -11.09 -4.94 14.83
N ASN A 269 -10.32 -5.85 14.21
CA ASN A 269 -10.07 -7.20 14.70
C ASN A 269 -8.65 -7.44 15.18
N ASP A 270 -7.76 -6.44 15.10
CA ASP A 270 -6.33 -6.59 15.44
C ASP A 270 -5.67 -7.69 14.60
N ARG A 271 -5.92 -7.68 13.28
CA ARG A 271 -5.40 -8.66 12.33
C ARG A 271 -4.58 -8.02 11.23
N LEU A 272 -3.55 -8.72 10.83
CA LEU A 272 -2.68 -8.36 9.71
C LEU A 272 -2.98 -9.27 8.53
N PHE A 273 -3.15 -8.70 7.34
CA PHE A 273 -3.40 -9.44 6.11
C PHE A 273 -2.22 -9.33 5.14
N ILE A 274 -1.85 -10.48 4.56
CA ILE A 274 -0.99 -10.59 3.38
C ILE A 274 -1.72 -11.43 2.34
N SER A 275 -1.30 -11.36 1.08
CA SER A 275 -1.79 -12.22 0.01
C SER A 275 -0.62 -12.77 -0.80
N THR A 276 -0.71 -14.04 -1.16
CA THR A 276 0.34 -14.78 -1.85
C THR A 276 0.01 -15.00 -3.31
N GLY A 277 1.05 -15.01 -4.16
CA GLY A 277 0.94 -15.41 -5.55
C GLY A 277 0.99 -16.91 -5.73
N ASN A 278 1.17 -17.32 -6.99
CA ASN A 278 1.29 -18.71 -7.40
C ASN A 278 2.31 -19.47 -6.55
N GLY A 279 1.99 -20.72 -6.25
CA GLY A 279 2.75 -21.61 -5.39
C GLY A 279 1.86 -22.69 -4.82
N GLN A 280 2.46 -23.67 -4.17
CA GLN A 280 1.70 -24.79 -3.64
C GLN A 280 0.70 -24.35 -2.57
N PHE A 281 -0.55 -24.77 -2.70
CA PHE A 281 -1.56 -24.71 -1.65
C PHE A 281 -1.79 -26.13 -1.09
N ASP A 282 -1.26 -26.35 0.11
CA ASP A 282 -1.41 -27.60 0.86
C ASP A 282 -1.36 -27.28 2.38
N PRO A 283 -2.52 -26.96 2.98
CA PRO A 283 -2.60 -26.64 4.40
C PRO A 283 -2.06 -27.74 5.33
N ALA A 284 -2.16 -29.02 4.93
CA ALA A 284 -1.66 -30.12 5.74
C ALA A 284 -0.13 -30.14 5.85
N ASN A 285 0.56 -29.53 4.88
CA ASN A 285 2.00 -29.36 4.85
C ASN A 285 2.42 -27.90 5.06
N HIS A 286 1.51 -27.04 5.54
CA HIS A 286 1.77 -25.63 5.87
C HIS A 286 2.20 -24.78 4.66
N HIS A 287 1.58 -24.99 3.48
CA HIS A 287 1.81 -24.25 2.24
C HIS A 287 0.57 -23.46 1.85
N TRP A 288 0.78 -22.14 1.59
CA TRP A 288 -0.29 -21.16 1.42
C TRP A 288 -0.11 -20.34 0.12
N GLY A 289 -0.02 -21.03 -1.04
CA GLY A 289 -0.03 -20.37 -2.35
C GLY A 289 -1.41 -19.85 -2.73
N ASP A 290 -1.51 -18.79 -3.50
CA ASP A 290 -2.76 -18.13 -3.95
C ASP A 290 -3.79 -17.92 -2.83
N THR A 291 -3.35 -17.44 -1.69
CA THR A 291 -4.12 -17.34 -0.45
C THR A 291 -4.05 -15.94 0.15
N VAL A 292 -5.18 -15.43 0.64
CA VAL A 292 -5.22 -14.33 1.60
C VAL A 292 -5.03 -14.91 3.00
N ILE A 293 -4.03 -14.46 3.70
CA ILE A 293 -3.60 -14.96 5.01
C ILE A 293 -3.85 -13.87 6.06
N ALA A 294 -4.60 -14.21 7.11
CA ALA A 294 -4.75 -13.38 8.31
C ALA A 294 -3.79 -13.87 9.40
N LEU A 295 -3.05 -12.93 9.99
CA LEU A 295 -2.05 -13.17 11.04
C LEU A 295 -2.34 -12.28 12.25
N HIS A 296 -1.70 -12.58 13.37
CA HIS A 296 -1.59 -11.62 14.46
C HIS A 296 -0.73 -10.41 14.05
N PRO A 297 -0.88 -9.24 14.69
CA PRO A 297 -0.12 -8.04 14.32
C PRO A 297 1.39 -8.20 14.43
N ASP A 298 1.88 -9.14 15.24
CA ASP A 298 3.30 -9.44 15.37
C ASP A 298 3.82 -10.41 14.30
N GLY A 299 3.01 -10.70 13.28
CA GLY A 299 3.35 -11.56 12.16
C GLY A 299 3.26 -13.07 12.46
N THR A 300 2.72 -13.48 13.60
CA THR A 300 2.55 -14.91 13.93
C THR A 300 1.19 -15.44 13.43
N GLY A 301 1.16 -16.72 13.09
CA GLY A 301 -0.07 -17.48 12.84
C GLY A 301 -0.83 -17.83 14.11
N ALA A 302 -1.86 -18.67 13.97
CA ALA A 302 -2.73 -19.09 15.07
C ALA A 302 -2.02 -19.97 16.10
N ASP A 303 -1.02 -20.72 15.66
CA ASP A 303 -0.31 -21.69 16.50
C ASP A 303 1.20 -21.80 16.18
N ALA A 304 1.89 -22.70 16.85
CA ALA A 304 3.32 -22.93 16.66
C ALA A 304 3.67 -23.60 15.31
N ASN A 305 2.69 -24.12 14.58
CA ASN A 305 2.88 -24.68 13.25
C ASN A 305 2.82 -23.60 12.16
N GLY A 306 2.50 -22.34 12.52
CA GLY A 306 2.38 -21.24 11.59
C GLY A 306 1.11 -21.28 10.76
N ASP A 307 0.09 -22.02 11.18
CA ASP A 307 -1.21 -21.99 10.49
C ASP A 307 -1.80 -20.58 10.62
N PRO A 308 -2.39 -20.01 9.56
CA PRO A 308 -3.03 -18.70 9.62
C PRO A 308 -4.07 -18.60 10.74
N VAL A 309 -4.27 -17.41 11.29
CA VAL A 309 -5.41 -17.14 12.19
C VAL A 309 -6.73 -17.36 11.43
N ASP A 310 -6.72 -17.01 10.15
CA ASP A 310 -7.80 -17.26 9.19
C ASP A 310 -7.25 -17.16 7.77
N SER A 311 -7.91 -17.74 6.78
CA SER A 311 -7.43 -17.71 5.40
C SER A 311 -8.55 -17.81 4.37
N TYR A 312 -8.32 -17.22 3.20
CA TYR A 312 -9.15 -17.37 2.02
C TYR A 312 -8.31 -17.84 0.83
N THR A 313 -8.68 -18.96 0.23
CA THR A 313 -8.10 -19.48 -1.00
C THR A 313 -9.22 -19.71 -2.01
N PRO A 314 -9.15 -19.19 -3.24
CA PRO A 314 -10.22 -19.37 -4.22
C PRO A 314 -10.34 -20.84 -4.65
N THR A 315 -11.54 -21.28 -5.00
CA THR A 315 -11.80 -22.68 -5.40
C THR A 315 -11.04 -23.12 -6.65
N ASN A 316 -10.61 -22.16 -7.48
CA ASN A 316 -9.85 -22.40 -8.71
C ASN A 316 -8.33 -22.15 -8.54
N TYR A 317 -7.79 -22.19 -7.32
CA TYR A 317 -6.38 -21.91 -7.03
C TYR A 317 -5.40 -22.70 -7.91
N GLN A 318 -5.69 -23.97 -8.23
CA GLN A 318 -4.84 -24.78 -9.11
C GLN A 318 -4.73 -24.20 -10.53
N GLN A 319 -5.82 -23.61 -11.03
CA GLN A 319 -5.80 -22.91 -12.31
C GLN A 319 -5.00 -21.62 -12.21
N LEU A 320 -5.14 -20.87 -11.10
CA LEU A 320 -4.38 -19.64 -10.87
C LEU A 320 -2.89 -19.94 -10.87
N ASP A 321 -2.45 -20.91 -10.08
CA ASP A 321 -1.06 -21.37 -9.98
C ASP A 321 -0.49 -21.77 -11.35
N THR A 322 -1.16 -22.67 -12.06
CA THR A 322 -0.67 -23.17 -13.37
C THR A 322 -0.66 -22.12 -14.48
N SER A 323 -1.44 -21.04 -14.36
CA SER A 323 -1.59 -19.99 -15.38
C SER A 323 -0.88 -18.70 -15.01
N ASP A 324 -0.10 -18.65 -13.92
CA ASP A 324 0.53 -17.43 -13.39
C ASP A 324 -0.52 -16.30 -13.21
N GLN A 325 -1.66 -16.62 -12.61
CA GLN A 325 -2.76 -15.68 -12.37
C GLN A 325 -2.89 -15.31 -10.88
N ASP A 326 -1.77 -14.96 -10.28
CA ASP A 326 -1.64 -14.67 -8.85
C ASP A 326 -2.85 -13.96 -8.23
N LEU A 327 -3.43 -14.56 -7.20
CA LEU A 327 -4.34 -13.88 -6.30
C LEU A 327 -3.64 -12.73 -5.58
N GLY A 328 -2.39 -12.96 -5.17
CA GLY A 328 -1.55 -12.05 -4.39
C GLY A 328 -1.07 -10.80 -5.09
N SER A 329 -1.60 -10.46 -6.26
CA SER A 329 -1.29 -9.20 -6.94
C SER A 329 -1.89 -7.97 -6.26
N THR A 330 -2.91 -8.15 -5.40
CA THR A 330 -3.52 -7.10 -4.57
C THR A 330 -3.72 -7.60 -3.14
N LEU A 331 -4.09 -6.68 -2.24
CA LEU A 331 -4.50 -6.96 -0.87
C LEU A 331 -5.97 -6.59 -0.67
N PRO A 332 -6.63 -7.18 0.34
CA PRO A 332 -7.96 -6.75 0.75
C PRO A 332 -8.00 -5.25 1.04
N ALA A 333 -8.84 -4.50 0.35
CA ALA A 333 -9.12 -3.09 0.64
C ALA A 333 -10.37 -3.03 1.53
N ILE A 334 -10.19 -2.58 2.77
CA ILE A 334 -11.24 -2.55 3.79
C ILE A 334 -12.30 -1.53 3.41
N LEU A 335 -13.57 -1.96 3.41
CA LEU A 335 -14.70 -1.14 3.03
C LEU A 335 -15.45 -0.64 4.27
N PRO A 336 -15.57 0.68 4.48
CA PRO A 336 -16.56 1.22 5.40
C PRO A 336 -17.97 0.77 4.99
N THR A 337 -18.62 -0.02 5.84
CA THR A 337 -19.90 -0.66 5.52
C THR A 337 -21.08 0.13 6.07
N PRO A 338 -22.21 0.20 5.34
CA PRO A 338 -23.47 0.73 5.88
C PRO A 338 -23.97 -0.14 7.03
N ALA A 339 -24.66 0.45 8.02
CA ALA A 339 -25.22 -0.28 9.16
C ALA A 339 -26.24 -1.36 8.78
N ALA A 340 -26.78 -1.33 7.56
CA ALA A 340 -27.75 -2.30 7.06
C ALA A 340 -27.11 -3.61 6.57
N THR A 341 -25.78 -3.70 6.47
CA THR A 341 -25.13 -4.93 6.00
C THR A 341 -25.12 -6.02 7.06
N ASN A 342 -25.25 -7.27 6.61
CA ASN A 342 -25.07 -8.46 7.46
C ASN A 342 -23.58 -8.90 7.54
N VAL A 343 -22.67 -8.23 6.82
CA VAL A 343 -21.21 -8.44 6.87
C VAL A 343 -20.54 -7.12 7.25
N PRO A 344 -20.35 -6.86 8.55
CA PRO A 344 -19.90 -5.54 9.02
C PRO A 344 -18.43 -5.26 8.71
N ASN A 345 -17.58 -6.28 8.61
CA ASN A 345 -16.16 -6.14 8.34
C ASN A 345 -15.81 -6.69 6.94
N LEU A 346 -16.09 -5.90 5.94
CA LEU A 346 -16.01 -6.29 4.53
C LEU A 346 -14.78 -5.69 3.85
N ALA A 347 -14.17 -6.46 2.97
CA ALA A 347 -13.13 -5.96 2.07
C ALA A 347 -13.40 -6.36 0.62
N VAL A 348 -12.78 -5.65 -0.32
CA VAL A 348 -12.72 -6.02 -1.73
C VAL A 348 -11.28 -6.29 -2.12
N MET A 349 -11.05 -7.29 -2.97
CA MET A 349 -9.76 -7.48 -3.61
C MET A 349 -9.93 -7.90 -5.08
N GLY A 350 -8.91 -7.59 -5.86
CA GLY A 350 -8.75 -8.08 -7.23
C GLY A 350 -7.74 -9.22 -7.31
N GLY A 351 -7.31 -9.55 -8.52
CA GLY A 351 -6.29 -10.54 -8.81
C GLY A 351 -5.82 -10.45 -10.25
N LYS A 352 -4.79 -11.20 -10.63
CA LYS A 352 -4.36 -11.37 -12.04
C LYS A 352 -5.44 -12.07 -12.88
N ASP A 353 -6.37 -12.77 -12.26
CA ASP A 353 -7.50 -13.45 -12.94
C ASP A 353 -8.61 -12.50 -13.42
N ALA A 354 -8.43 -11.20 -13.28
CA ALA A 354 -9.39 -10.16 -13.67
C ALA A 354 -10.75 -10.27 -12.96
N ARG A 355 -10.76 -10.76 -11.72
CA ARG A 355 -11.95 -10.93 -10.88
C ARG A 355 -11.89 -10.03 -9.65
N LEU A 356 -13.05 -9.55 -9.21
CA LEU A 356 -13.23 -8.86 -7.93
C LEU A 356 -14.03 -9.75 -6.98
N ARG A 357 -13.55 -9.84 -5.74
CA ARG A 357 -14.12 -10.63 -4.66
C ARG A 357 -14.42 -9.74 -3.47
N LEU A 358 -15.57 -9.94 -2.83
CA LEU A 358 -15.84 -9.42 -1.51
C LEU A 358 -15.48 -10.49 -0.48
N LEU A 359 -14.79 -10.10 0.58
CA LEU A 359 -14.33 -10.98 1.64
C LEU A 359 -14.84 -10.48 2.99
N ASP A 360 -15.32 -11.39 3.82
CA ASP A 360 -15.63 -11.14 5.22
C ASP A 360 -14.34 -11.28 6.03
N LEU A 361 -13.81 -10.17 6.53
CA LEU A 361 -12.56 -10.16 7.30
C LEU A 361 -12.69 -10.76 8.70
N ASP A 362 -13.92 -10.99 9.18
CA ASP A 362 -14.19 -11.71 10.42
C ASP A 362 -14.17 -13.23 10.21
N ASN A 363 -14.35 -13.69 8.96
CA ASN A 363 -14.50 -15.09 8.61
C ASN A 363 -14.17 -15.35 7.14
N LEU A 364 -12.89 -15.27 6.77
CA LEU A 364 -12.39 -15.32 5.38
C LEU A 364 -12.83 -16.58 4.63
N GLY A 365 -12.71 -17.75 5.27
CA GLY A 365 -13.08 -19.06 4.68
C GLY A 365 -14.51 -19.51 4.99
N GLY A 366 -15.24 -18.79 5.84
CA GLY A 366 -16.46 -19.30 6.48
C GLY A 366 -17.70 -19.43 5.61
N HIS A 367 -17.69 -18.82 4.44
CA HIS A 367 -18.78 -18.93 3.46
C HIS A 367 -18.53 -20.09 2.46
N GLY A 368 -17.32 -20.68 2.45
CA GLY A 368 -16.96 -21.83 1.64
C GLY A 368 -17.30 -23.17 2.28
N THR A 369 -17.11 -24.23 1.52
CA THR A 369 -17.24 -25.62 2.00
C THR A 369 -15.86 -26.28 1.98
N GLY A 370 -15.15 -26.27 3.09
CA GLY A 370 -13.79 -26.85 3.19
C GLY A 370 -12.70 -25.77 3.23
N ALA A 371 -11.51 -26.08 2.72
CA ALA A 371 -10.33 -25.20 2.79
C ALA A 371 -10.30 -24.10 1.72
N THR A 372 -11.28 -24.05 0.81
CA THR A 372 -11.30 -23.11 -0.32
C THR A 372 -12.68 -22.48 -0.51
N GLY A 373 -12.72 -21.32 -1.15
CA GLY A 373 -13.90 -20.49 -1.28
C GLY A 373 -14.13 -19.64 -0.03
N GLY A 374 -15.27 -18.95 0.03
CA GLY A 374 -15.66 -18.12 1.17
C GLY A 374 -15.99 -16.69 0.78
N GLU A 375 -16.09 -16.39 -0.50
CA GLU A 375 -16.48 -15.07 -1.00
C GLU A 375 -17.88 -14.68 -0.52
N VAL A 376 -18.03 -13.41 -0.21
CA VAL A 376 -19.32 -12.81 0.09
C VAL A 376 -20.06 -12.50 -1.21
N GLY A 377 -21.14 -13.20 -1.49
CA GLY A 377 -21.93 -13.01 -2.70
C GLY A 377 -21.22 -13.49 -3.97
N ALA A 378 -21.45 -12.81 -5.07
CA ALA A 378 -20.91 -13.21 -6.37
C ALA A 378 -19.53 -12.60 -6.63
N ILE A 379 -18.61 -13.41 -7.17
CA ILE A 379 -17.39 -12.92 -7.82
C ILE A 379 -17.81 -12.22 -9.12
N ILE A 380 -17.30 -11.04 -9.36
CA ILE A 380 -17.60 -10.26 -10.57
C ILE A 380 -16.33 -10.04 -11.40
N ASP A 381 -16.49 -9.86 -12.71
CA ASP A 381 -15.38 -9.46 -13.57
C ASP A 381 -14.95 -8.01 -13.24
N VAL A 382 -13.65 -7.73 -13.38
CA VAL A 382 -13.16 -6.35 -13.40
C VAL A 382 -13.84 -5.62 -14.57
N PRO A 383 -14.62 -4.54 -14.34
CA PRO A 383 -15.49 -4.01 -15.40
C PRO A 383 -14.77 -3.53 -16.67
N GLN A 384 -13.56 -2.94 -16.54
CA GLN A 384 -12.72 -2.57 -17.67
C GLN A 384 -11.91 -3.77 -18.23
N GLY A 385 -12.04 -4.96 -17.61
CA GLY A 385 -11.23 -6.14 -17.92
C GLY A 385 -9.79 -6.01 -17.44
N GLY A 386 -9.01 -7.06 -17.66
CA GLY A 386 -7.58 -7.08 -17.35
C GLY A 386 -7.24 -7.35 -15.88
N GLN A 387 -5.99 -7.70 -15.65
CA GLN A 387 -5.44 -8.03 -14.36
C GLN A 387 -5.44 -6.82 -13.43
N THR A 388 -5.71 -7.03 -12.15
CA THR A 388 -5.57 -6.00 -11.11
C THR A 388 -4.24 -6.20 -10.38
N LEU A 389 -3.31 -5.27 -10.59
CA LEU A 389 -1.97 -5.29 -9.98
C LEU A 389 -1.74 -4.08 -9.05
N THR A 390 -2.79 -3.30 -8.83
CA THR A 390 -2.79 -2.06 -8.06
C THR A 390 -3.61 -2.24 -6.80
N GLN A 391 -3.28 -1.48 -5.75
CA GLN A 391 -4.12 -1.46 -4.55
C GLN A 391 -5.40 -0.67 -4.84
N PRO A 392 -6.60 -1.23 -4.59
CA PRO A 392 -7.85 -0.50 -4.73
C PRO A 392 -7.89 0.71 -3.79
N ALA A 393 -8.38 1.85 -4.29
CA ALA A 393 -8.61 3.03 -3.46
C ALA A 393 -10.07 3.05 -2.97
N VAL A 394 -10.27 3.40 -1.69
CA VAL A 394 -11.58 3.38 -1.04
C VAL A 394 -11.97 4.79 -0.58
N TRP A 395 -13.19 5.21 -0.92
CA TRP A 395 -13.70 6.52 -0.60
C TRP A 395 -15.11 6.46 -0.05
N VAL A 396 -15.35 7.22 1.01
CA VAL A 396 -16.72 7.48 1.49
C VAL A 396 -17.15 8.83 0.96
N ASN A 397 -18.18 8.85 0.12
CA ASN A 397 -18.74 10.07 -0.41
C ASN A 397 -19.37 10.90 0.72
N PRO A 398 -18.85 12.10 1.02
CA PRO A 398 -19.38 12.90 2.14
C PRO A 398 -20.80 13.44 1.91
N ALA A 399 -21.30 13.41 0.68
CA ALA A 399 -22.65 13.90 0.35
C ALA A 399 -23.77 12.93 0.77
N ASP A 400 -23.49 11.60 0.70
CA ASP A 400 -24.51 10.57 0.96
C ASP A 400 -24.00 9.41 1.83
N ALA A 401 -22.77 9.50 2.33
CA ALA A 401 -22.09 8.48 3.10
C ALA A 401 -21.94 7.12 2.39
N SER A 402 -22.08 7.09 1.08
CA SER A 402 -21.89 5.85 0.29
C SER A 402 -20.40 5.51 0.15
N THR A 403 -20.08 4.21 0.20
CA THR A 403 -18.74 3.69 0.01
C THR A 403 -18.48 3.36 -1.46
N TRP A 404 -17.39 3.88 -1.98
CA TRP A 404 -16.92 3.70 -3.36
C TRP A 404 -15.54 3.06 -3.38
N VAL A 405 -15.31 2.27 -4.42
CA VAL A 405 -14.03 1.61 -4.69
C VAL A 405 -13.58 1.96 -6.09
N PHE A 406 -12.32 2.31 -6.24
CA PHE A 406 -11.70 2.58 -7.54
C PHE A 406 -10.71 1.47 -7.84
N ILE A 407 -10.98 0.74 -8.91
CA ILE A 407 -10.14 -0.34 -9.42
C ILE A 407 -9.42 0.17 -10.65
N THR A 408 -8.10 0.22 -10.58
CA THR A 408 -7.24 0.73 -11.64
C THR A 408 -6.36 -0.38 -12.20
N ASN A 409 -6.10 -0.37 -13.51
CA ASN A 409 -5.18 -1.30 -14.16
C ASN A 409 -4.73 -0.79 -15.54
N ASP A 410 -4.05 -1.64 -16.31
CA ASP A 410 -3.59 -1.30 -17.68
C ASP A 410 -4.73 -1.07 -18.68
N ASN A 411 -5.94 -1.52 -18.40
CA ASN A 411 -7.10 -1.35 -19.26
C ASN A 411 -7.95 -0.13 -18.91
N GLY A 412 -7.78 0.43 -17.71
CA GLY A 412 -8.56 1.59 -17.31
C GLY A 412 -8.82 1.69 -15.81
N THR A 413 -9.79 2.51 -15.47
CA THR A 413 -10.31 2.71 -14.11
C THR A 413 -11.80 2.45 -14.09
N SER A 414 -12.26 1.70 -13.08
CA SER A 414 -13.68 1.54 -12.76
C SER A 414 -13.98 2.04 -11.37
N ALA A 415 -15.07 2.77 -11.22
CA ALA A 415 -15.64 3.16 -9.94
C ALA A 415 -16.86 2.29 -9.63
N LEU A 416 -16.80 1.60 -8.52
CA LEU A 416 -17.88 0.75 -8.02
C LEU A 416 -18.42 1.31 -6.70
N LYS A 417 -19.72 1.20 -6.50
CA LYS A 417 -20.38 1.60 -5.26
C LYS A 417 -20.79 0.35 -4.49
N LEU A 418 -20.48 0.31 -3.20
CA LEU A 418 -21.01 -0.71 -2.30
C LEU A 418 -22.51 -0.48 -2.12
N VAL A 419 -23.30 -1.49 -2.41
CA VAL A 419 -24.74 -1.50 -2.24
C VAL A 419 -25.14 -2.69 -1.36
N VAL A 420 -26.21 -2.51 -0.58
CA VAL A 420 -26.76 -3.53 0.32
C VAL A 420 -28.22 -3.73 -0.01
N ASP A 421 -28.63 -4.97 -0.23
CA ASP A 421 -30.01 -5.31 -0.54
C ASP A 421 -30.92 -5.27 0.71
N GLY A 422 -32.23 -5.51 0.51
CA GLY A 422 -33.21 -5.52 1.60
C GLY A 422 -33.01 -6.65 2.61
N ALA A 423 -32.17 -7.64 2.33
CA ALA A 423 -31.80 -8.75 3.23
C ALA A 423 -30.45 -8.50 3.93
N GLY A 424 -29.80 -7.38 3.65
CA GLY A 424 -28.50 -7.03 4.24
C GLY A 424 -27.29 -7.54 3.45
N ASN A 425 -27.45 -8.15 2.27
CA ASN A 425 -26.35 -8.70 1.50
C ASN A 425 -25.62 -7.60 0.73
N PRO A 426 -24.27 -7.47 0.90
CA PRO A 426 -23.48 -6.50 0.18
C PRO A 426 -23.14 -6.97 -1.24
N SER A 427 -23.03 -6.03 -2.16
CA SER A 427 -22.53 -6.24 -3.52
C SER A 427 -21.91 -4.96 -4.08
N LEU A 428 -21.18 -5.07 -5.21
CA LEU A 428 -20.57 -3.93 -5.88
C LEU A 428 -21.34 -3.58 -7.15
N ALA A 429 -21.78 -2.33 -7.26
CA ALA A 429 -22.48 -1.80 -8.42
C ALA A 429 -21.60 -0.85 -9.22
N LEU A 430 -21.32 -1.17 -10.48
CA LEU A 430 -20.57 -0.30 -11.39
C LEU A 430 -21.28 1.05 -11.56
N GLN A 431 -20.55 2.14 -11.39
CA GLN A 431 -21.04 3.49 -11.60
C GLN A 431 -20.50 4.08 -12.91
N TRP A 432 -19.22 3.97 -13.13
CA TRP A 432 -18.57 4.35 -14.37
C TRP A 432 -17.27 3.56 -14.59
N SER A 433 -16.83 3.51 -15.82
CA SER A 433 -15.52 3.02 -16.20
C SER A 433 -14.95 3.81 -17.38
N ASN A 434 -13.63 3.84 -17.48
CA ASN A 434 -12.92 4.44 -18.62
C ASN A 434 -11.82 3.48 -19.09
N THR A 435 -11.15 3.84 -20.17
CA THR A 435 -10.04 3.06 -20.75
C THR A 435 -8.67 3.71 -20.53
N THR A 436 -8.59 4.66 -19.61
CA THR A 436 -7.32 5.31 -19.26
C THR A 436 -6.54 4.40 -18.30
N ARG A 437 -5.46 3.80 -18.78
CA ARG A 437 -4.51 3.04 -17.96
C ARG A 437 -4.15 3.82 -16.71
N SER A 438 -4.11 3.15 -15.55
CA SER A 438 -3.76 3.79 -14.29
C SER A 438 -3.02 2.85 -13.34
N THR A 439 -2.15 3.43 -12.51
CA THR A 439 -1.50 2.80 -11.38
C THR A 439 -2.38 2.96 -10.11
N SER A 440 -1.86 2.67 -8.92
CA SER A 440 -2.67 2.81 -7.69
C SER A 440 -3.08 4.27 -7.48
N ALA A 441 -4.38 4.51 -7.43
CA ALA A 441 -4.98 5.83 -7.32
C ALA A 441 -5.00 6.33 -5.86
N VAL A 442 -5.15 7.65 -5.70
CA VAL A 442 -5.32 8.32 -4.40
C VAL A 442 -6.48 9.29 -4.47
N LEU A 443 -7.30 9.32 -3.44
CA LEU A 443 -8.31 10.36 -3.25
C LEU A 443 -7.82 11.41 -2.25
N ALA A 444 -8.13 12.67 -2.53
CA ALA A 444 -7.89 13.76 -1.62
C ALA A 444 -8.97 14.83 -1.84
N ASN A 445 -9.66 15.21 -0.77
CA ASN A 445 -10.73 16.21 -0.79
C ASN A 445 -11.73 16.03 -1.95
N ASN A 446 -12.22 14.81 -2.13
CA ASN A 446 -13.20 14.44 -3.17
C ASN A 446 -12.68 14.66 -4.61
N VAL A 447 -11.40 14.51 -4.83
CA VAL A 447 -10.76 14.45 -6.15
C VAL A 447 -9.98 13.15 -6.24
N LEU A 448 -10.13 12.42 -7.35
CA LEU A 448 -9.38 11.20 -7.64
C LEU A 448 -8.12 11.57 -8.42
N TYR A 449 -6.96 11.14 -7.94
CA TYR A 449 -5.67 11.36 -8.60
C TYR A 449 -5.11 10.03 -9.07
N GLU A 450 -4.67 10.00 -10.32
CA GLU A 450 -4.17 8.80 -10.99
C GLU A 450 -2.86 9.08 -11.72
N ALA A 451 -2.02 8.06 -11.79
CA ALA A 451 -0.83 8.04 -12.62
C ALA A 451 -1.02 7.02 -13.75
N SER A 452 -0.58 7.36 -14.95
CA SER A 452 -0.84 6.56 -16.15
C SER A 452 0.33 6.71 -17.12
N GLY A 453 0.92 5.64 -17.57
CA GLY A 453 1.98 5.51 -18.58
C GLY A 453 2.85 6.74 -18.90
N ASP A 454 2.24 7.85 -19.20
CA ASP A 454 2.88 9.12 -19.58
C ASP A 454 2.24 10.36 -18.92
N ARG A 455 1.35 10.19 -17.92
CA ARG A 455 0.64 11.32 -17.31
C ARG A 455 0.33 11.10 -15.84
N VAL A 456 0.19 12.18 -15.11
CA VAL A 456 -0.51 12.29 -13.84
C VAL A 456 -1.76 13.13 -14.05
N GLY A 457 -2.90 12.73 -13.48
CA GLY A 457 -4.18 13.40 -13.68
C GLY A 457 -5.02 13.47 -12.42
N ALA A 458 -6.00 14.38 -12.44
CA ALA A 458 -7.03 14.52 -11.44
C ALA A 458 -8.41 14.40 -12.08
N TYR A 459 -9.30 13.69 -11.43
CA TYR A 459 -10.61 13.31 -11.98
C TYR A 459 -11.72 13.52 -10.95
N ASP A 460 -12.92 13.77 -11.43
CA ASP A 460 -14.13 13.73 -10.61
C ASP A 460 -14.43 12.27 -10.21
N PRO A 461 -14.47 11.92 -8.93
CA PRO A 461 -14.65 10.55 -8.51
C PRO A 461 -16.05 9.99 -8.80
N LEU A 462 -17.07 10.85 -8.99
CA LEU A 462 -18.43 10.42 -9.27
C LEU A 462 -18.69 10.12 -10.75
N THR A 463 -17.93 10.76 -11.65
CA THR A 463 -18.17 10.70 -13.09
C THR A 463 -16.99 10.21 -13.92
N GLY A 464 -15.78 10.19 -13.35
CA GLY A 464 -14.54 9.92 -14.08
C GLY A 464 -14.10 11.06 -15.01
N ALA A 465 -14.77 12.22 -14.96
CA ALA A 465 -14.42 13.37 -15.81
C ALA A 465 -13.04 13.92 -15.45
N ASN A 466 -12.21 14.17 -16.46
CA ASN A 466 -10.90 14.77 -16.27
C ASN A 466 -11.02 16.23 -15.82
N LEU A 467 -10.37 16.58 -14.71
CA LEU A 467 -10.30 17.93 -14.15
C LEU A 467 -8.96 18.62 -14.42
N TRP A 468 -7.90 17.82 -14.52
CA TRP A 468 -6.53 18.28 -14.77
C TRP A 468 -5.64 17.11 -15.19
N GLN A 469 -4.62 17.39 -15.99
CA GLN A 469 -3.55 16.44 -16.29
C GLN A 469 -2.25 17.14 -16.65
N ASP A 470 -1.11 16.49 -16.38
CA ASP A 470 0.21 16.79 -16.90
C ASP A 470 0.78 15.56 -17.59
N THR A 471 1.27 15.72 -18.83
CA THR A 471 1.87 14.67 -19.66
C THR A 471 3.39 14.77 -19.75
N THR A 472 4.00 15.56 -18.88
CA THR A 472 5.46 15.82 -18.90
C THR A 472 6.28 14.93 -17.96
N PRO A 473 5.74 14.18 -16.97
CA PRO A 473 6.54 13.20 -16.26
C PRO A 473 7.08 12.14 -17.21
N GLY A 474 8.19 11.51 -16.84
CA GLY A 474 8.69 10.34 -17.53
C GLY A 474 7.70 9.18 -17.49
N SER A 475 8.01 8.08 -18.16
CA SER A 475 7.17 6.89 -18.16
C SER A 475 6.79 6.47 -16.73
N LEU A 476 5.56 6.00 -16.54
CA LEU A 476 5.00 5.55 -15.26
C LEU A 476 4.68 4.07 -15.34
N HIS A 477 5.01 3.34 -14.28
CA HIS A 477 4.84 1.88 -14.20
C HIS A 477 4.11 1.47 -12.94
N TRP A 478 4.74 1.55 -11.77
CA TRP A 478 4.13 1.24 -10.46
C TRP A 478 4.00 2.44 -9.54
N GLN A 479 4.45 3.61 -9.98
CA GLN A 479 4.40 4.83 -9.19
C GLN A 479 2.97 5.14 -8.76
N SER A 480 2.80 5.52 -7.50
CA SER A 480 1.53 6.03 -6.98
C SER A 480 1.72 7.49 -6.56
N PRO A 481 0.81 8.40 -6.92
CA PRO A 481 0.88 9.77 -6.42
C PRO A 481 0.60 9.80 -4.92
N ILE A 482 1.08 10.84 -4.24
CA ILE A 482 0.54 11.27 -2.95
C ILE A 482 0.04 12.70 -3.06
N VAL A 483 -1.02 13.00 -2.32
CA VAL A 483 -1.64 14.33 -2.30
C VAL A 483 -1.74 14.78 -0.86
N VAL A 484 -1.00 15.80 -0.50
CA VAL A 484 -0.89 16.25 0.89
C VAL A 484 -0.62 17.76 0.96
N ASN A 485 -1.36 18.45 1.82
CA ASN A 485 -1.16 19.88 2.14
C ASN A 485 -1.09 20.77 0.89
N GLY A 486 -1.95 20.51 -0.10
CA GLY A 486 -2.03 21.30 -1.33
C GLY A 486 -0.98 20.97 -2.38
N THR A 487 -0.22 19.87 -2.22
CA THR A 487 0.80 19.43 -3.17
C THR A 487 0.53 18.00 -3.65
N VAL A 488 0.63 17.77 -4.94
CA VAL A 488 0.69 16.43 -5.55
C VAL A 488 2.14 16.10 -5.81
N PHE A 489 2.62 14.96 -5.27
CA PHE A 489 3.96 14.44 -5.54
C PHE A 489 3.86 13.18 -6.38
N MET A 490 4.74 13.04 -7.37
CA MET A 490 4.75 11.93 -8.29
C MET A 490 6.17 11.57 -8.71
N GLU A 491 6.56 10.33 -8.47
CA GLU A 491 7.79 9.72 -8.99
C GLU A 491 7.62 9.32 -10.46
N ASP A 492 8.71 9.16 -11.20
CA ASP A 492 8.68 8.64 -12.58
C ASP A 492 9.85 7.70 -12.89
N SER A 493 9.71 6.91 -13.96
CA SER A 493 10.72 5.94 -14.40
C SER A 493 11.96 6.60 -15.01
N ALA A 494 11.93 7.90 -15.28
CA ALA A 494 13.09 8.68 -15.68
C ALA A 494 13.96 9.10 -14.47
N GLY A 495 13.56 8.73 -13.26
CA GLY A 495 14.30 9.00 -12.03
C GLY A 495 14.04 10.38 -11.48
N HIS A 496 12.84 10.89 -11.62
CA HIS A 496 12.45 12.17 -11.04
C HIS A 496 11.37 12.03 -9.97
N LEU A 497 11.39 12.97 -9.04
CA LEU A 497 10.23 13.32 -8.23
C LEU A 497 9.71 14.68 -8.69
N ASN A 498 8.42 14.72 -9.03
CA ASN A 498 7.71 15.91 -9.52
C ASN A 498 6.77 16.42 -8.42
N ALA A 499 6.70 17.74 -8.22
CA ALA A 499 5.74 18.38 -7.34
C ALA A 499 4.86 19.36 -8.10
N TYR A 500 3.55 19.28 -7.85
CA TYR A 500 2.53 20.11 -8.48
C TYR A 500 1.77 20.89 -7.41
N ARG A 501 1.60 22.18 -7.64
CA ARG A 501 0.82 23.11 -6.81
C ARG A 501 -0.02 24.04 -7.68
N ARG A 502 -0.91 24.79 -7.01
CA ARG A 502 -1.67 25.88 -7.64
C ARG A 502 -0.81 27.08 -7.92
#